data_f3e2cb1c05b39b86a5a176b6c85b82b5
#
_entry.id   f3e2cb1c05b39b86a5a176b6c85b82b5
#
_cell.length_a   1.000
_cell.length_b   1.000
_cell.length_c   1.000
_cell.angle_alpha   90.00
_cell.angle_beta   90.00
_cell.angle_gamma   90.00
#
_symmetry.space_group_name_H-M   'P 1'
#
loop_
_entity.id
_entity.type
_entity.pdbx_description
1 polymer ?
#
loop_
_entity_poly.entity_id
_entity_poly.type
_entity_poly.pdbx_seq_one_letter_code
_entity_poly.pdbx_strand_id
1 'polypeptide(L)'
;MNLNKLXXYISILIFQINFGQXLNEIFKXGNSAYNEGDFKKAISXYNMILDKGKHSSDLYFNLGNAYYRLNKVAESIFYFEKAKQLDSSSDKIKFNSSFAENMTIDSIEKLPKSQLEELKLNIFNFFSIKNWAILTVFFSWLFLALFSIYLFNNKSSIKRIFFSFSIVCLVMLIFTISICYFSQKEKESNQFSIIFSNQLNIWPEPNERGEIKFILHKGTKVNLLENLDEWKKIRIANGSEGWVKNPELKSLNSN
;
A
#
# COMPACT_ATOMS: atom_id res chain seq x y z
N MET A 1 2.72 -34.08 26.05
CA MET A 1 3.56 -33.07 25.34
C MET A 1 4.95 -33.11 25.98
N ASN A 2 5.99 -33.34 25.19
CA ASN A 2 7.36 -33.54 25.68
C ASN A 2 7.90 -32.25 26.29
N LEU A 3 8.41 -32.30 27.49
CA LEU A 3 8.89 -31.15 28.29
C LEU A 3 9.91 -30.30 27.48
N ASN A 4 10.74 -30.97 26.69
CA ASN A 4 11.73 -30.32 25.82
C ASN A 4 11.09 -29.49 24.71
N LYS A 5 9.92 -29.91 24.20
CA LYS A 5 9.16 -29.12 23.19
C LYS A 5 8.49 -27.90 23.83
N LEU A 6 8.02 -28.07 25.04
CA LEU A 6 7.44 -26.94 25.79
C LEU A 6 8.48 -25.84 26.04
N UNK A 7 9.53 -26.20 26.19
CA UNK A 7 10.51 -25.40 26.42
C UNK A 7 10.95 -24.67 25.31
N UNK A 8 10.92 -25.09 24.40
CA UNK A 8 11.17 -24.54 23.32
C UNK A 8 10.31 -23.56 22.94
N TYR A 9 9.06 -23.82 22.94
CA TYR A 9 8.02 -22.84 22.64
C TYR A 9 8.09 -21.63 23.60
N ILE A 10 8.33 -21.87 24.86
CA ILE A 10 8.47 -20.80 25.86
C ILE A 10 9.68 -19.92 25.55
N SER A 11 10.83 -20.50 25.20
CA SER A 11 12.03 -19.69 24.84
C SER A 11 11.81 -18.85 23.56
N ILE A 12 11.12 -19.40 22.56
CA ILE A 12 10.75 -18.66 21.34
C ILE A 12 9.80 -17.51 21.71
N LEU A 13 8.83 -17.76 22.57
CA LEU A 13 7.87 -16.74 23.00
C LEU A 13 8.56 -15.59 23.76
N ILE A 14 9.46 -15.92 24.68
CA ILE A 14 10.26 -14.96 25.46
C ILE A 14 11.16 -14.14 24.51
N PHE A 15 11.78 -14.78 23.51
CA PHE A 15 12.62 -14.11 22.53
C PHE A 15 11.80 -13.10 21.71
N GLN A 16 10.60 -13.46 21.27
CA GLN A 16 9.71 -12.56 20.52
C GLN A 16 9.26 -11.35 21.34
N ILE A 17 8.97 -11.55 22.62
CA ILE A 17 8.56 -10.47 23.53
C ILE A 17 9.72 -9.47 23.71
N ASN A 18 10.93 -9.96 24.00
CA ASN A 18 12.11 -9.10 24.19
C ASN A 18 12.45 -8.34 22.89
N PHE A 19 12.32 -8.98 21.73
CA PHE A 19 12.58 -8.36 20.43
C PHE A 19 11.57 -7.23 20.15
N GLY A 20 10.30 -7.43 20.50
CA GLY A 20 9.26 -6.40 20.36
C GLY A 20 9.50 -5.18 21.26
N GLN A 21 9.96 -5.41 22.49
CA GLN A 21 10.34 -4.33 23.41
C GLN A 21 11.50 -3.49 22.87
N UNK A 22 12.39 -3.99 22.21
CA UNK A 22 13.39 -3.39 21.70
C UNK A 22 13.08 -2.49 20.69
N LEU A 23 12.31 -2.94 19.89
CA LEU A 23 11.88 -2.10 18.78
C LEU A 23 11.04 -0.90 19.26
N ASN A 24 10.20 -1.12 20.21
CA ASN A 24 9.36 -0.05 20.78
C ASN A 24 10.22 1.02 21.49
N GLU A 25 11.29 0.62 22.15
CA GLU A 25 12.25 1.56 22.76
C GLU A 25 12.98 2.39 21.70
N ILE A 26 13.42 1.76 20.61
CA ILE A 26 14.04 2.46 19.46
C ILE A 26 13.04 3.47 18.87
N PHE A 27 11.78 3.07 18.72
CA PHE A 27 10.73 3.95 18.17
C PHE A 27 10.49 5.17 19.08
N LYS A 28 10.43 4.96 20.39
CA LYS A 28 10.32 6.06 21.37
C LYS A 28 11.51 7.00 21.31
N UNK A 29 12.59 6.37 20.95
CA UNK A 29 13.64 7.09 20.85
C UNK A 29 13.67 7.92 19.76
N GLY A 30 13.32 7.50 18.72
CA GLY A 30 13.13 8.31 17.53
C GLY A 30 12.16 9.46 17.72
N ASN A 31 11.04 9.18 18.37
CA ASN A 31 10.04 10.21 18.67
C ASN A 31 10.59 11.31 19.58
N SER A 32 11.39 10.95 20.58
CA SER A 32 12.05 11.93 21.46
C SER A 32 12.99 12.83 20.65
N ALA A 33 13.88 12.25 19.83
CA ALA A 33 14.79 13.00 18.96
C ALA A 33 14.01 13.93 18.02
N TYR A 34 12.91 13.45 17.45
CA TYR A 34 12.03 14.30 16.60
C TYR A 34 11.50 15.51 17.37
N ASN A 35 11.00 15.30 18.59
CA ASN A 35 10.45 16.37 19.43
C ASN A 35 11.51 17.36 19.88
N GLU A 36 12.76 16.91 20.05
CA GLU A 36 13.93 17.73 20.36
C GLU A 36 14.45 18.52 19.15
N GLY A 37 13.92 18.24 17.95
CA GLY A 37 14.35 18.89 16.71
C GLY A 37 15.54 18.19 16.03
N ASP A 38 16.05 17.10 16.58
CA ASP A 38 17.13 16.32 15.95
C ASP A 38 16.54 15.30 14.95
N PHE A 39 16.12 15.83 13.80
CA PHE A 39 15.45 15.04 12.76
C PHE A 39 16.40 13.99 12.14
N LYS A 40 17.71 14.26 12.10
CA LYS A 40 18.69 13.27 11.59
C LYS A 40 18.78 12.05 12.51
N LYS A 41 18.86 12.29 13.81
CA LYS A 41 18.85 11.24 14.83
C LYS A 41 17.51 10.48 14.81
N ALA A 42 16.39 11.17 14.68
CA ALA A 42 15.06 10.55 14.56
C ALA A 42 15.02 9.59 13.35
N ILE A 43 15.48 10.02 12.18
CA ILE A 43 15.56 9.19 10.97
C ILE A 43 16.43 7.96 11.21
N SER A 44 17.57 8.12 11.87
CA SER A 44 18.43 6.99 12.23
C SER A 44 17.71 5.94 13.10
N UNK A 45 16.89 6.36 13.98
CA UNK A 45 16.26 5.64 14.74
C UNK A 45 15.34 4.90 14.08
N TYR A 46 14.52 5.49 13.29
CA TYR A 46 13.45 4.82 12.52
C TYR A 46 14.02 3.83 11.50
N ASN A 47 15.11 4.16 10.83
CA ASN A 47 15.74 3.25 9.86
C ASN A 47 16.25 1.96 10.53
N MET A 48 16.75 2.02 11.76
CA MET A 48 17.13 0.82 12.51
C MET A 48 15.95 -0.17 12.67
N ILE A 49 14.71 0.33 12.71
CA ILE A 49 13.51 -0.50 12.77
C ILE A 49 13.22 -1.11 11.39
N LEU A 50 13.37 -0.32 10.32
CA LEU A 50 13.19 -0.79 8.94
C LEU A 50 14.23 -1.87 8.59
N ASP A 51 15.48 -1.69 9.01
CA ASP A 51 16.58 -2.66 8.79
C ASP A 51 16.31 -4.02 9.46
N LYS A 52 15.46 -4.02 10.50
CA LYS A 52 14.99 -5.25 11.16
C LYS A 52 13.73 -5.83 10.49
N GLY A 53 13.36 -5.32 9.31
CA GLY A 53 12.23 -5.78 8.52
C GLY A 53 10.86 -5.45 9.14
N LYS A 54 10.78 -4.43 10.00
CA LYS A 54 9.51 -4.03 10.62
C LYS A 54 8.97 -2.77 9.95
N HIS A 55 7.75 -2.84 9.50
CA HIS A 55 7.07 -1.82 8.73
C HIS A 55 5.73 -1.50 9.38
N SER A 56 5.43 -0.22 9.59
CA SER A 56 4.14 0.24 10.08
C SER A 56 3.80 1.60 9.51
N SER A 57 2.52 1.90 9.48
CA SER A 57 2.01 3.19 9.02
C SER A 57 2.60 4.35 9.85
N ASP A 58 2.63 4.19 11.18
CA ASP A 58 3.18 5.23 12.07
C ASP A 58 4.69 5.44 11.87
N LEU A 59 5.45 4.35 11.64
CA LEU A 59 6.89 4.45 11.37
C LEU A 59 7.15 5.25 10.09
N TYR A 60 6.44 4.91 9.02
CA TYR A 60 6.56 5.60 7.74
C TYR A 60 6.07 7.06 7.84
N PHE A 61 4.99 7.30 8.57
CA PHE A 61 4.47 8.65 8.82
C PHE A 61 5.52 9.53 9.53
N ASN A 62 6.17 8.99 10.57
CA ASN A 62 7.20 9.71 11.32
C ASN A 62 8.46 9.96 10.48
N LEU A 63 8.86 9.00 9.63
CA LEU A 63 9.93 9.20 8.63
C LEU A 63 9.56 10.31 7.64
N GLY A 64 8.33 10.28 7.12
CA GLY A 64 7.82 11.32 6.21
C GLY A 64 7.93 12.71 6.83
N ASN A 65 7.49 12.84 8.08
CA ASN A 65 7.57 14.10 8.83
C ASN A 65 9.04 14.54 9.06
N ALA A 66 9.92 13.61 9.46
CA ALA A 66 11.32 13.94 9.75
C ALA A 66 12.05 14.41 8.47
N TYR A 67 11.81 13.75 7.34
CA TYR A 67 12.35 14.18 6.04
C TYR A 67 11.76 15.53 5.59
N TYR A 68 10.46 15.76 5.81
CA TYR A 68 9.80 17.05 5.54
C TYR A 68 10.51 18.19 6.28
N ARG A 69 10.78 18.00 7.58
CA ARG A 69 11.46 19.01 8.44
C ARG A 69 12.90 19.28 7.97
N LEU A 70 13.54 18.33 7.27
CA LEU A 70 14.87 18.48 6.65
C LEU A 70 14.81 19.00 5.20
N ASN A 71 13.64 19.39 4.70
CA ASN A 71 13.44 19.83 3.31
C ASN A 71 13.84 18.77 2.27
N LYS A 72 13.75 17.49 2.64
CA LYS A 72 14.02 16.36 1.75
C LYS A 72 12.72 15.86 1.14
N VAL A 73 12.29 16.55 0.05
CA VAL A 73 10.95 16.43 -0.53
C VAL A 73 10.68 15.00 -1.03
N ALA A 74 11.60 14.43 -1.84
CA ALA A 74 11.37 13.09 -2.43
C ALA A 74 11.26 12.01 -1.36
N GLU A 75 12.15 12.02 -0.36
CA GLU A 75 12.12 11.09 0.76
C GLU A 75 10.83 11.24 1.59
N SER A 76 10.44 12.49 1.86
CA SER A 76 9.21 12.78 2.61
C SER A 76 7.98 12.20 1.90
N ILE A 77 7.81 12.50 0.62
CA ILE A 77 6.71 11.99 -0.21
C ILE A 77 6.76 10.45 -0.25
N PHE A 78 7.94 9.87 -0.47
CA PHE A 78 8.12 8.41 -0.51
C PHE A 78 7.58 7.75 0.76
N TYR A 79 7.97 8.25 1.93
CA TYR A 79 7.55 7.65 3.20
C TYR A 79 6.07 7.94 3.52
N PHE A 80 5.53 9.10 3.16
CA PHE A 80 4.09 9.35 3.30
C PHE A 80 3.27 8.42 2.38
N GLU A 81 3.73 8.16 1.16
CA GLU A 81 3.07 7.22 0.25
C GLU A 81 3.11 5.79 0.81
N LYS A 82 4.26 5.36 1.38
CA LYS A 82 4.37 4.08 2.10
C LYS A 82 3.38 4.02 3.28
N ALA A 83 3.24 5.10 4.04
CA ALA A 83 2.27 5.18 5.15
C ALA A 83 0.83 5.04 4.63
N LYS A 84 0.47 5.74 3.54
CA LYS A 84 -0.85 5.66 2.89
C LYS A 84 -1.17 4.24 2.40
N GLN A 85 -0.17 3.49 1.93
CA GLN A 85 -0.38 2.09 1.49
C GLN A 85 -0.80 1.18 2.66
N LEU A 86 -0.32 1.45 3.88
CA LEU A 86 -0.65 0.65 5.07
C LEU A 86 -1.90 1.16 5.78
N ASP A 87 -2.19 2.47 5.71
CA ASP A 87 -3.37 3.09 6.31
C ASP A 87 -3.89 4.22 5.39
N SER A 88 -4.69 3.82 4.41
CA SER A 88 -5.26 4.74 3.42
C SER A 88 -6.36 5.63 3.99
N SER A 89 -6.92 5.28 5.16
CA SER A 89 -8.03 6.01 5.79
C SER A 89 -7.55 7.17 6.67
N SER A 90 -6.30 7.16 7.10
CA SER A 90 -5.76 8.10 8.09
C SER A 90 -5.72 9.55 7.57
N ASP A 91 -6.54 10.41 8.15
CA ASP A 91 -6.60 11.83 7.77
C ASP A 91 -5.30 12.57 8.15
N LYS A 92 -4.63 12.18 9.25
CA LYS A 92 -3.33 12.77 9.62
C LYS A 92 -2.27 12.53 8.54
N ILE A 93 -2.25 11.33 7.93
CA ILE A 93 -1.29 11.01 6.87
C ILE A 93 -1.61 11.81 5.59
N LYS A 94 -2.88 11.85 5.20
CA LYS A 94 -3.34 12.64 4.03
C LYS A 94 -2.98 14.12 4.19
N PHE A 95 -3.28 14.68 5.35
CA PHE A 95 -3.02 16.09 5.67
C PHE A 95 -1.52 16.42 5.60
N ASN A 96 -0.67 15.64 6.29
CA ASN A 96 0.77 15.93 6.31
C ASN A 96 1.42 15.68 4.95
N SER A 97 0.98 14.63 4.22
CA SER A 97 1.52 14.37 2.88
C SER A 97 1.22 15.48 1.89
N SER A 98 0.07 16.17 2.03
CA SER A 98 -0.28 17.28 1.13
C SER A 98 0.72 18.43 1.23
N PHE A 99 1.28 18.69 2.42
CA PHE A 99 2.34 19.70 2.57
C PHE A 99 3.61 19.29 1.82
N ALA A 100 4.01 18.01 1.89
CA ALA A 100 5.19 17.53 1.16
C ALA A 100 4.94 17.55 -0.36
N GLU A 101 3.74 17.17 -0.80
CA GLU A 101 3.33 17.23 -2.21
C GLU A 101 3.38 18.68 -2.74
N ASN A 102 2.95 19.66 -1.95
CA ASN A 102 2.98 21.08 -2.31
C ASN A 102 4.41 21.67 -2.40
N MET A 103 5.43 20.94 -1.93
CA MET A 103 6.84 21.35 -2.07
C MET A 103 7.45 20.89 -3.39
N THR A 104 6.75 20.06 -4.18
CA THR A 104 7.26 19.63 -5.50
C THR A 104 7.24 20.79 -6.49
N ILE A 105 8.22 20.81 -7.38
CA ILE A 105 8.30 21.81 -8.46
C ILE A 105 7.18 21.55 -9.47
N ASP A 106 6.87 20.26 -9.71
CA ASP A 106 5.92 19.85 -10.74
C ASP A 106 4.48 20.00 -10.25
N SER A 107 3.78 21.01 -10.75
CA SER A 107 2.35 21.20 -10.49
C SER A 107 1.53 20.39 -11.51
N ILE A 108 1.22 19.14 -11.17
CA ILE A 108 0.52 18.22 -12.05
C ILE A 108 -0.94 18.10 -11.62
N GLU A 109 -1.85 18.66 -12.40
CA GLU A 109 -3.29 18.49 -12.20
C GLU A 109 -3.67 17.02 -12.42
N LYS A 110 -4.31 16.43 -11.42
CA LYS A 110 -4.79 15.04 -11.52
C LYS A 110 -6.03 15.00 -12.41
N LEU A 111 -6.12 13.99 -13.28
CA LEU A 111 -7.34 13.78 -14.06
C LEU A 111 -8.54 13.59 -13.13
N PRO A 112 -9.67 14.22 -13.42
CA PRO A 112 -10.88 13.95 -12.65
C PRO A 112 -11.30 12.49 -12.85
N LYS A 113 -11.67 11.84 -11.77
CA LYS A 113 -12.14 10.45 -11.82
C LYS A 113 -13.57 10.42 -12.39
N SER A 114 -13.85 9.42 -13.20
CA SER A 114 -15.23 9.17 -13.65
C SER A 114 -16.07 8.69 -12.46
N GLN A 115 -17.40 8.88 -12.54
CA GLN A 115 -18.34 8.40 -11.50
C GLN A 115 -18.18 6.88 -11.26
N LEU A 116 -17.96 6.13 -12.33
CA LEU A 116 -17.75 4.68 -12.24
C LEU A 116 -16.45 4.33 -11.50
N GLU A 117 -15.37 5.07 -11.75
CA GLU A 117 -14.10 4.92 -11.01
C GLU A 117 -14.25 5.26 -9.53
N GLU A 118 -14.99 6.31 -9.22
CA GLU A 118 -15.25 6.68 -7.82
C GLU A 118 -16.05 5.58 -7.10
N LEU A 119 -17.11 5.06 -7.75
CA LEU A 119 -17.90 3.96 -7.21
C LEU A 119 -17.03 2.71 -6.95
N LYS A 120 -16.22 2.34 -7.95
CA LYS A 120 -15.27 1.23 -7.85
C LYS A 120 -14.31 1.42 -6.67
N LEU A 121 -13.70 2.59 -6.54
CA LEU A 121 -12.76 2.90 -5.44
C LEU A 121 -13.47 2.87 -4.08
N ASN A 122 -14.69 3.37 -3.99
CA ASN A 122 -15.48 3.34 -2.75
C ASN A 122 -15.77 1.89 -2.32
N ILE A 123 -16.13 1.02 -3.27
CA ILE A 123 -16.35 -0.42 -2.98
C ILE A 123 -15.03 -1.09 -2.53
N PHE A 124 -13.95 -0.88 -3.28
CA PHE A 124 -12.65 -1.52 -2.99
C PHE A 124 -12.06 -1.05 -1.65
N ASN A 125 -12.23 0.22 -1.32
CA ASN A 125 -11.70 0.83 -0.09
C ASN A 125 -12.64 0.70 1.12
N PHE A 126 -13.86 0.17 0.93
CA PHE A 126 -14.83 -0.02 2.01
C PHE A 126 -14.26 -0.94 3.11
N PHE A 127 -13.55 -1.99 2.68
CA PHE A 127 -12.79 -2.86 3.58
C PHE A 127 -11.37 -3.07 3.03
N SER A 128 -10.43 -3.35 3.92
CA SER A 128 -9.09 -3.85 3.49
C SER A 128 -9.23 -5.17 2.72
N ILE A 129 -8.29 -5.48 1.85
CA ILE A 129 -8.24 -6.75 1.10
C ILE A 129 -8.34 -7.95 2.07
N LYS A 130 -7.67 -7.85 3.23
CA LYS A 130 -7.73 -8.88 4.29
C LYS A 130 -9.17 -9.10 4.77
N ASN A 131 -9.92 -8.03 5.02
CA ASN A 131 -11.31 -8.13 5.50
C ASN A 131 -12.24 -8.69 4.41
N TRP A 132 -12.04 -8.32 3.15
CA TRP A 132 -12.77 -8.92 2.02
C TRP A 132 -12.48 -10.43 1.92
N ALA A 133 -11.21 -10.85 2.13
CA ALA A 133 -10.85 -12.28 2.14
C ALA A 133 -11.51 -13.03 3.30
N ILE A 134 -11.59 -12.43 4.49
CA ILE A 134 -12.32 -13.02 5.66
C ILE A 134 -13.80 -13.22 5.32
N LEU A 135 -14.45 -12.23 4.68
CA LEU A 135 -15.84 -12.34 4.24
C LEU A 135 -16.02 -13.46 3.21
N THR A 136 -15.05 -13.64 2.32
CA THR A 136 -15.06 -14.74 1.33
C THR A 136 -15.09 -16.09 2.04
N VAL A 137 -14.21 -16.29 3.02
CA VAL A 137 -14.15 -17.53 3.80
C VAL A 137 -15.46 -17.71 4.58
N PHE A 138 -15.99 -16.66 5.19
CA PHE A 138 -17.26 -16.69 5.92
C PHE A 138 -18.43 -17.14 5.00
N PHE A 139 -18.59 -16.51 3.83
CA PHE A 139 -19.65 -16.88 2.89
C PHE A 139 -19.48 -18.29 2.33
N SER A 140 -18.23 -18.75 2.16
CA SER A 140 -17.93 -20.14 1.75
C SER A 140 -18.48 -21.15 2.77
N TRP A 141 -18.14 -20.98 4.05
CA TRP A 141 -18.62 -21.88 5.11
C TRP A 141 -20.15 -21.78 5.29
N LEU A 142 -20.71 -20.57 5.21
CA LEU A 142 -22.15 -20.36 5.34
C LEU A 142 -22.90 -21.04 4.19
N PHE A 143 -22.40 -20.92 2.96
CA PHE A 143 -22.96 -21.62 1.78
C PHE A 143 -22.96 -23.13 2.01
N LEU A 144 -21.84 -23.71 2.44
CA LEU A 144 -21.71 -25.14 2.70
C LEU A 144 -22.72 -25.60 3.77
N ALA A 145 -22.88 -24.86 4.85
CA ALA A 145 -23.82 -25.17 5.93
C ALA A 145 -25.28 -25.15 5.43
N LEU A 146 -25.69 -24.07 4.77
CA LEU A 146 -27.05 -23.91 4.26
C LEU A 146 -27.38 -24.94 3.19
N PHE A 147 -26.45 -25.21 2.29
CA PHE A 147 -26.61 -26.20 1.22
C PHE A 147 -26.69 -27.63 1.78
N SER A 148 -25.91 -27.94 2.84
CA SER A 148 -26.01 -29.22 3.55
C SER A 148 -27.40 -29.40 4.17
N ILE A 149 -27.94 -28.38 4.85
CA ILE A 149 -29.30 -28.44 5.41
C ILE A 149 -30.32 -28.71 4.31
N TYR A 150 -30.17 -28.04 3.15
CA TYR A 150 -31.03 -28.28 1.97
C TYR A 150 -30.95 -29.74 1.51
N LEU A 151 -29.77 -30.34 1.43
CA LEU A 151 -29.58 -31.71 0.95
C LEU A 151 -30.21 -32.76 1.90
N PHE A 152 -29.96 -32.60 3.21
CA PHE A 152 -30.29 -33.63 4.19
C PHE A 152 -31.70 -33.47 4.81
N ASN A 153 -32.43 -32.37 4.55
CA ASN A 153 -33.77 -32.17 5.11
C ASN A 153 -34.82 -32.84 4.22
N ASN A 154 -35.87 -33.38 4.82
CA ASN A 154 -36.95 -34.05 4.08
C ASN A 154 -38.18 -33.15 3.85
N LYS A 155 -38.30 -32.03 4.58
CA LYS A 155 -39.47 -31.14 4.49
C LYS A 155 -39.32 -30.14 3.34
N SER A 156 -40.22 -30.18 2.37
CA SER A 156 -40.20 -29.34 1.15
C SER A 156 -40.09 -27.83 1.46
N SER A 157 -40.82 -27.35 2.46
CA SER A 157 -40.79 -25.93 2.84
C SER A 157 -39.42 -25.50 3.33
N ILE A 158 -38.77 -26.33 4.17
CA ILE A 158 -37.42 -26.08 4.68
C ILE A 158 -36.38 -26.11 3.53
N LYS A 159 -36.48 -27.09 2.64
CA LYS A 159 -35.63 -27.20 1.44
C LYS A 159 -35.65 -25.91 0.61
N ARG A 160 -36.86 -25.39 0.31
CA ARG A 160 -37.00 -24.16 -0.49
C ARG A 160 -36.30 -22.97 0.16
N ILE A 161 -36.51 -22.78 1.47
CA ILE A 161 -35.92 -21.66 2.24
C ILE A 161 -34.38 -21.77 2.21
N PHE A 162 -33.83 -22.91 2.60
CA PHE A 162 -32.37 -23.08 2.69
C PHE A 162 -31.70 -23.06 1.32
N PHE A 163 -32.36 -23.55 0.27
CA PHE A 163 -31.89 -23.44 -1.11
C PHE A 163 -31.79 -21.96 -1.53
N SER A 164 -32.86 -21.17 -1.30
CA SER A 164 -32.85 -19.74 -1.65
C SER A 164 -31.72 -18.98 -0.93
N PHE A 165 -31.58 -19.22 0.38
CA PHE A 165 -30.49 -18.58 1.14
C PHE A 165 -29.10 -19.05 0.67
N SER A 166 -28.93 -20.31 0.29
CA SER A 166 -27.65 -20.82 -0.23
C SER A 166 -27.30 -20.14 -1.56
N ILE A 167 -28.28 -19.87 -2.43
CA ILE A 167 -28.05 -19.14 -3.70
C ILE A 167 -27.60 -17.69 -3.39
N VAL A 168 -28.24 -17.02 -2.43
CA VAL A 168 -27.82 -15.65 -2.03
C VAL A 168 -26.37 -15.68 -1.52
N CYS A 169 -26.02 -16.65 -0.67
CA CYS A 169 -24.64 -16.82 -0.16
C CYS A 169 -23.65 -17.08 -1.29
N LEU A 170 -24.03 -17.88 -2.29
CA LEU A 170 -23.20 -18.15 -3.46
C LEU A 170 -22.92 -16.86 -4.27
N VAL A 171 -23.96 -16.04 -4.48
CA VAL A 171 -23.79 -14.75 -5.17
C VAL A 171 -22.86 -13.83 -4.38
N MET A 172 -23.03 -13.75 -3.05
CA MET A 172 -22.15 -12.94 -2.18
C MET A 172 -20.70 -13.48 -2.18
N LEU A 173 -20.54 -14.79 -2.23
CA LEU A 173 -19.22 -15.43 -2.34
C LEU A 173 -18.53 -15.03 -3.65
N ILE A 174 -19.21 -15.14 -4.79
CA ILE A 174 -18.67 -14.74 -6.11
C ILE A 174 -18.31 -13.25 -6.10
N PHE A 175 -19.16 -12.41 -5.51
CA PHE A 175 -18.96 -10.96 -5.41
C PHE A 175 -17.67 -10.64 -4.61
N THR A 176 -17.50 -11.25 -3.42
CA THR A 176 -16.31 -11.00 -2.58
C THR A 176 -15.02 -11.52 -3.22
N ILE A 177 -15.06 -12.68 -3.89
CA ILE A 177 -13.93 -13.21 -4.68
C ILE A 177 -13.55 -12.21 -5.77
N SER A 178 -14.55 -11.70 -6.51
CA SER A 178 -14.31 -10.74 -7.61
C SER A 178 -13.62 -9.47 -7.08
N ILE A 179 -14.09 -8.93 -5.96
CA ILE A 179 -13.47 -7.75 -5.33
C ILE A 179 -12.01 -8.06 -4.97
N CYS A 180 -11.73 -9.18 -4.30
CA CYS A 180 -10.36 -9.57 -3.93
C CYS A 180 -9.47 -9.67 -5.18
N TYR A 181 -9.94 -10.33 -6.22
CA TYR A 181 -9.20 -10.52 -7.47
C TYR A 181 -8.88 -9.19 -8.15
N PHE A 182 -9.89 -8.34 -8.36
CA PHE A 182 -9.69 -7.06 -9.05
C PHE A 182 -8.87 -6.08 -8.22
N SER A 183 -9.05 -6.05 -6.89
CA SER A 183 -8.23 -5.20 -6.00
C SER A 183 -6.76 -5.62 -6.03
N GLN A 184 -6.49 -6.91 -6.01
CA GLN A 184 -5.12 -7.44 -6.08
C GLN A 184 -4.48 -7.12 -7.43
N LYS A 185 -5.21 -7.36 -8.52
CA LYS A 185 -4.73 -7.08 -9.89
C LYS A 185 -4.41 -5.58 -10.07
N GLU A 186 -5.26 -4.71 -9.55
CA GLU A 186 -5.04 -3.25 -9.60
C GLU A 186 -3.78 -2.85 -8.81
N LYS A 187 -3.58 -3.44 -7.63
CA LYS A 187 -2.38 -3.19 -6.82
C LYS A 187 -1.10 -3.65 -7.55
N GLU A 188 -1.16 -4.79 -8.23
CA GLU A 188 -0.02 -5.35 -9.00
C GLU A 188 0.27 -4.52 -10.26
N SER A 189 -0.75 -4.01 -10.94
CA SER A 189 -0.60 -3.22 -12.17
C SER A 189 -0.10 -1.80 -11.89
N ASN A 190 -0.35 -1.27 -10.70
CA ASN A 190 0.05 0.09 -10.32
C ASN A 190 1.44 0.05 -9.67
N GLN A 191 2.48 0.13 -10.50
CA GLN A 191 3.88 0.17 -10.05
C GLN A 191 4.32 1.62 -9.81
N PHE A 192 3.76 2.22 -8.78
CA PHE A 192 4.09 3.60 -8.43
C PHE A 192 5.53 3.72 -7.92
N SER A 193 6.19 4.79 -8.33
CA SER A 193 7.55 5.14 -7.92
C SER A 193 7.63 6.65 -7.69
N ILE A 194 8.61 7.06 -6.88
CA ILE A 194 8.93 8.48 -6.65
C ILE A 194 10.27 8.78 -7.33
N ILE A 195 10.35 9.93 -8.01
CA ILE A 195 11.57 10.42 -8.67
C ILE A 195 12.51 10.99 -7.60
N PHE A 196 13.77 10.53 -7.61
CA PHE A 196 14.83 11.01 -6.72
C PHE A 196 15.86 11.88 -7.45
N SER A 197 15.95 11.78 -8.78
CA SER A 197 16.76 12.68 -9.61
C SER A 197 16.28 14.12 -9.49
N ASN A 198 17.19 15.08 -9.45
CA ASN A 198 16.83 16.51 -9.39
C ASN A 198 15.97 16.92 -10.59
N GLN A 199 16.31 16.38 -11.78
CA GLN A 199 15.60 16.63 -13.03
C GLN A 199 15.66 15.39 -13.92
N LEU A 200 14.56 15.06 -14.59
CA LEU A 200 14.46 13.98 -15.57
C LEU A 200 13.82 14.51 -16.85
N ASN A 201 14.51 14.33 -17.96
CA ASN A 201 13.95 14.59 -19.30
C ASN A 201 13.11 13.39 -19.72
N ILE A 202 11.92 13.66 -20.23
CA ILE A 202 10.97 12.64 -20.68
C ILE A 202 10.82 12.76 -22.20
N TRP A 203 11.03 11.65 -22.89
CA TRP A 203 10.98 11.58 -24.36
C TRP A 203 9.71 10.87 -24.85
N PRO A 204 9.26 11.17 -26.08
CA PRO A 204 8.10 10.45 -26.66
C PRO A 204 8.42 9.00 -27.01
N GLU A 205 9.68 8.68 -27.28
CA GLU A 205 10.18 7.34 -27.69
C GLU A 205 11.40 6.97 -26.85
N PRO A 206 11.78 5.67 -26.76
CA PRO A 206 12.96 5.24 -26.01
C PRO A 206 14.27 5.52 -26.77
N ASN A 207 14.49 6.79 -27.11
CA ASN A 207 15.72 7.29 -27.74
C ASN A 207 15.86 8.79 -27.45
N GLU A 208 17.07 9.33 -27.58
CA GLU A 208 17.38 10.73 -27.31
C GLU A 208 17.43 11.60 -28.58
N ARG A 209 16.89 11.11 -29.70
CA ARG A 209 16.97 11.81 -31.00
C ARG A 209 15.88 12.88 -31.19
N GLY A 210 14.77 12.74 -30.46
CA GLY A 210 13.63 13.66 -30.55
C GLY A 210 13.71 14.82 -29.57
N GLU A 211 12.72 15.68 -29.63
CA GLU A 211 12.55 16.76 -28.65
C GLU A 211 12.05 16.19 -27.32
N ILE A 212 12.50 16.79 -26.22
CA ILE A 212 12.02 16.47 -24.87
C ILE A 212 10.52 16.79 -24.80
N LYS A 213 9.72 15.81 -24.43
CA LYS A 213 8.26 15.94 -24.34
C LYS A 213 7.85 16.82 -23.14
N PHE A 214 8.48 16.57 -21.98
CA PHE A 214 8.35 17.36 -20.75
C PHE A 214 9.48 17.00 -19.80
N ILE A 215 9.60 17.78 -18.73
CA ILE A 215 10.62 17.60 -17.70
C ILE A 215 9.91 17.31 -16.37
N LEU A 216 10.47 16.42 -15.56
CA LEU A 216 9.99 16.10 -14.21
C LEU A 216 11.12 16.30 -13.20
N HIS A 217 10.72 16.60 -11.97
CA HIS A 217 11.64 16.89 -10.87
C HIS A 217 11.44 15.91 -9.70
N LYS A 218 12.39 15.94 -8.77
CA LYS A 218 12.37 15.09 -7.57
C LYS A 218 11.08 15.27 -6.76
N GLY A 219 10.57 14.17 -6.23
CA GLY A 219 9.33 14.13 -5.46
C GLY A 219 8.11 13.79 -6.30
N THR A 220 8.19 13.90 -7.63
CA THR A 220 7.06 13.58 -8.50
C THR A 220 6.77 12.07 -8.47
N LYS A 221 5.50 11.74 -8.26
CA LYS A 221 4.99 10.36 -8.28
C LYS A 221 4.66 9.97 -9.72
N VAL A 222 5.20 8.84 -10.17
CA VAL A 222 4.98 8.28 -11.50
C VAL A 222 4.50 6.83 -11.39
N ASN A 223 3.75 6.38 -12.38
CA ASN A 223 3.40 4.96 -12.54
C ASN A 223 4.30 4.36 -13.62
N LEU A 224 5.05 3.33 -13.29
CA LEU A 224 5.91 2.60 -14.22
C LEU A 224 5.04 1.66 -15.05
N LEU A 225 5.06 1.82 -16.36
CA LEU A 225 4.24 1.04 -17.29
C LEU A 225 5.03 -0.10 -17.95
N GLU A 226 6.28 0.18 -18.34
CA GLU A 226 7.07 -0.74 -19.16
C GLU A 226 8.56 -0.50 -18.89
N ASN A 227 9.34 -1.57 -19.00
CA ASN A 227 10.81 -1.53 -18.95
C ASN A 227 11.35 -2.05 -20.28
N LEU A 228 12.26 -1.31 -20.88
CA LEU A 228 12.93 -1.67 -22.14
C LEU A 228 14.42 -1.31 -22.00
N ASP A 229 15.22 -2.30 -21.63
CA ASP A 229 16.66 -2.14 -21.36
C ASP A 229 16.93 -1.01 -20.35
N GLU A 230 17.64 0.05 -20.76
CA GLU A 230 17.93 1.23 -19.93
C GLU A 230 16.77 2.25 -19.89
N TRP A 231 15.68 2.02 -20.64
CA TRP A 231 14.53 2.92 -20.74
C TRP A 231 13.36 2.42 -19.91
N LYS A 232 12.65 3.35 -19.30
CA LYS A 232 11.40 3.06 -18.57
C LYS A 232 10.28 3.96 -19.10
N LYS A 233 9.15 3.35 -19.42
CA LYS A 233 7.95 4.10 -19.78
C LYS A 233 7.19 4.44 -18.50
N ILE A 234 6.90 5.71 -18.33
CA ILE A 234 6.20 6.22 -17.14
C ILE A 234 4.92 6.97 -17.53
N ARG A 235 3.99 7.02 -16.59
CA ARG A 235 2.76 7.83 -16.68
C ARG A 235 2.66 8.71 -15.43
N ILE A 236 2.33 9.99 -15.63
CA ILE A 236 2.10 10.94 -14.53
C ILE A 236 0.59 11.13 -14.26
N ALA A 237 0.24 11.86 -13.20
CA ALA A 237 -1.12 11.94 -12.67
C ALA A 237 -2.14 12.56 -13.63
N ASN A 238 -1.69 13.37 -14.62
CA ASN A 238 -2.56 13.94 -15.67
C ASN A 238 -2.73 13.01 -16.88
N GLY A 239 -2.24 11.77 -16.80
CA GLY A 239 -2.33 10.78 -17.87
C GLY A 239 -1.23 10.84 -18.92
N SER A 240 -0.37 11.87 -18.93
CA SER A 240 0.73 12.00 -19.89
C SER A 240 1.75 10.87 -19.69
N GLU A 241 2.21 10.30 -20.80
CA GLU A 241 3.19 9.21 -20.81
C GLU A 241 4.45 9.63 -21.55
N GLY A 242 5.54 8.97 -21.24
CA GLY A 242 6.78 9.10 -21.99
C GLY A 242 7.85 8.17 -21.44
N TRP A 243 9.00 8.21 -22.07
CA TRP A 243 10.15 7.36 -21.77
C TRP A 243 11.23 8.16 -21.06
N VAL A 244 11.89 7.51 -20.11
CA VAL A 244 13.00 8.08 -19.35
C VAL A 244 14.15 7.07 -19.31
N LYS A 245 15.36 7.57 -19.48
CA LYS A 245 16.58 6.75 -19.51
C LYS A 245 17.19 6.68 -18.10
N ASN A 246 17.44 5.47 -17.62
CA ASN A 246 18.11 5.20 -16.33
C ASN A 246 17.65 6.11 -15.17
N PRO A 247 16.33 6.22 -14.93
CA PRO A 247 15.86 7.15 -13.90
C PRO A 247 16.18 6.67 -12.49
N GLU A 248 16.53 7.60 -11.60
CA GLU A 248 16.62 7.37 -10.15
C GLU A 248 15.21 7.31 -9.56
N LEU A 249 14.58 6.13 -9.67
CA LEU A 249 13.22 5.86 -9.18
C LEU A 249 13.26 4.96 -7.96
N LYS A 250 12.50 5.30 -6.94
CA LYS A 250 12.31 4.43 -5.78
C LYS A 250 10.89 3.86 -5.80
N SER A 251 10.79 2.55 -5.98
CA SER A 251 9.49 1.85 -6.06
C SER A 251 8.77 1.88 -4.72
N LEU A 252 7.47 2.16 -4.76
CA LEU A 252 6.60 2.09 -3.59
C LEU A 252 6.18 0.64 -3.28
N ASN A 253 6.30 -0.28 -4.24
CA ASN A 253 5.89 -1.67 -4.09
C ASN A 253 7.00 -2.59 -3.53
N SER A 254 8.27 -2.13 -3.50
CA SER A 254 9.37 -2.87 -2.86
C SER A 254 9.29 -2.73 -1.34
N ASN A 255 9.35 -3.85 -0.64
CA ASN A 255 9.55 -3.87 0.80
C ASN A 255 11.04 -3.71 1.13
#